data_185da875dd5b7ef2835e6cb2fd9ec53a
#
_entry.id   185da875dd5b7ef2835e6cb2fd9ec53a
#
_cell.length_a   1.000
_cell.length_b   1.000
_cell.length_c   1.000
_cell.angle_alpha   90.00
_cell.angle_beta   90.00
_cell.angle_gamma   90.00
#
_symmetry.space_group_name_H-M   'P 1'
#
loop_
_entity.id
_entity.type
_entity.pdbx_description
1 polymer ?
#
loop_
_entity_poly.entity_id
_entity_poly.type
_entity_poly.pdbx_seq_one_letter_code
_entity_poly.pdbx_strand_id
1 'polypeptide(L)'
;MILRLAFVTETYVPPYFDSVEHYRIINELVTTLESSTLLKTIPTLTPNYYHLGFHFLASFLTFGLRANPIDTILVLGQVILAAVPIPLYFLIRAETRSVSAALFGILLAGFGWYMPGFAVNWGKYPALAGMFAFELVLITGYSFSRRNAKRNRTLLISILILSIFISTLFHTRTPIVILISLISWFVANKLRNLSKTIQVLSLGFLLAGLLILGIFVQQESLLNLAFDPYLEDGIWITLTVLLLSPLAFIKFPRGVYFCVLFTILILTALFIQIGNLLPGLENQTLLDRPFVEMILYLPLSMLGGLGLVGLLKFVNDIKIIPEQVGHYTQILIACIFIGITGLTSTLNYNFYPSDCCNFVHHDDTVALDWLDRNTPSDARILVSSTQMHVLPSGPSANTVGTDAGIWIPALTGKDITYENFEIDFRLEDVLEMLCQKEIEYIYIGGTSQSFNASYLIAKKDWYNPILSSPDTQLFQVTGCFK
;
A
#
# COMPACT_ATOMS: atom_id res chain seq x y z
N MET A 1 1.65 16.26 5.50
CA MET A 1 3.10 15.97 5.52
C MET A 1 3.65 15.93 6.94
N ILE A 2 3.55 16.99 7.76
CA ILE A 2 4.12 17.04 9.13
C ILE A 2 3.67 15.83 9.97
N LEU A 3 2.37 15.54 10.01
CA LEU A 3 1.83 14.39 10.77
C LEU A 3 2.39 13.05 10.29
N ARG A 4 2.76 12.93 9.01
CA ARG A 4 3.36 11.71 8.47
C ARG A 4 4.82 11.53 8.87
N LEU A 5 5.52 12.59 9.28
CA LEU A 5 6.88 12.46 9.79
C LEU A 5 6.93 11.75 11.14
N ALA A 6 5.82 11.71 11.91
CA ALA A 6 5.73 10.91 13.13
C ALA A 6 6.02 9.42 12.89
N PHE A 7 5.67 8.90 11.70
CA PHE A 7 6.03 7.54 11.32
C PHE A 7 7.55 7.32 11.27
N VAL A 8 8.28 8.28 10.72
CA VAL A 8 9.74 8.18 10.55
C VAL A 8 10.46 8.26 11.88
N THR A 9 9.93 8.99 12.87
CA THR A 9 10.58 9.14 14.19
C THR A 9 10.53 7.87 15.05
N GLU A 10 9.64 6.94 14.73
CA GLU A 10 9.42 5.71 15.48
C GLU A 10 9.89 4.44 14.72
N THR A 11 10.58 4.63 13.58
CA THR A 11 11.11 3.52 12.78
C THR A 11 12.60 3.63 12.59
N TYR A 12 13.34 2.55 12.84
CA TYR A 12 14.77 2.47 12.57
C TYR A 12 15.09 2.08 11.14
N VAL A 13 14.24 1.24 10.55
CA VAL A 13 14.33 0.81 9.15
C VAL A 13 12.92 0.76 8.53
N PRO A 14 12.78 0.80 7.20
CA PRO A 14 11.47 0.65 6.57
C PRO A 14 10.79 -0.66 6.97
N PRO A 15 9.51 -0.65 7.39
CA PRO A 15 8.82 -1.81 7.92
C PRO A 15 8.64 -2.93 6.90
N TYR A 16 8.43 -4.14 7.42
CA TYR A 16 8.05 -5.35 6.69
C TYR A 16 9.15 -5.92 5.78
N PHE A 17 9.00 -7.19 5.39
CA PHE A 17 10.01 -7.93 4.62
C PHE A 17 10.23 -7.39 3.20
N ASP A 18 9.20 -6.83 2.52
CA ASP A 18 9.36 -6.22 1.19
C ASP A 18 10.39 -5.08 1.20
N SER A 19 10.51 -4.39 2.33
CA SER A 19 11.40 -3.23 2.46
C SER A 19 12.88 -3.59 2.42
N VAL A 20 13.25 -4.77 2.86
CA VAL A 20 14.63 -5.28 2.77
C VAL A 20 15.05 -5.38 1.30
N GLU A 21 14.17 -5.92 0.46
CA GLU A 21 14.45 -6.05 -0.97
C GLU A 21 14.50 -4.68 -1.66
N HIS A 22 13.62 -3.76 -1.27
CA HIS A 22 13.70 -2.38 -1.77
C HIS A 22 15.02 -1.71 -1.39
N TYR A 23 15.46 -1.88 -0.14
CA TYR A 23 16.75 -1.35 0.30
C TYR A 23 17.90 -1.97 -0.48
N ARG A 24 17.94 -3.30 -0.64
CA ARG A 24 18.98 -4.01 -1.39
C ARG A 24 19.13 -3.48 -2.81
N ILE A 25 18.01 -3.35 -3.55
CA ILE A 25 18.01 -2.85 -4.92
C ILE A 25 18.48 -1.39 -4.98
N ILE A 26 18.00 -0.53 -4.06
CA ILE A 26 18.39 0.87 -4.02
C ILE A 26 19.88 1.02 -3.72
N ASN A 27 20.39 0.28 -2.74
CA ASN A 27 21.80 0.30 -2.37
C ASN A 27 22.70 -0.17 -3.52
N GLU A 28 22.31 -1.23 -4.23
CA GLU A 28 23.03 -1.72 -5.42
C GLU A 28 23.02 -0.68 -6.56
N LEU A 29 21.87 -0.01 -6.79
CA LEU A 29 21.79 1.07 -7.76
C LEU A 29 22.65 2.29 -7.38
N VAL A 30 22.69 2.66 -6.09
CA VAL A 30 23.55 3.76 -5.61
C VAL A 30 25.01 3.44 -5.83
N THR A 31 25.48 2.26 -5.42
CA THR A 31 26.86 1.78 -5.66
C THR A 31 27.21 1.79 -7.16
N THR A 32 26.24 1.44 -7.99
CA THR A 32 26.41 1.43 -9.45
C THR A 32 26.48 2.83 -10.03
N LEU A 33 25.72 3.78 -9.49
CA LEU A 33 25.82 5.21 -9.86
C LEU A 33 27.20 5.78 -9.52
N GLU A 34 27.74 5.40 -8.36
CA GLU A 34 29.10 5.80 -7.93
C GLU A 34 30.18 5.25 -8.82
N SER A 35 30.04 4.00 -9.25
CA SER A 35 31.01 3.31 -10.11
C SER A 35 30.84 3.55 -11.61
N SER A 36 29.81 4.33 -12.02
CA SER A 36 29.44 4.59 -13.43
C SER A 36 29.12 3.33 -14.25
N THR A 37 28.67 2.26 -13.60
CA THR A 37 28.38 0.95 -14.24
C THR A 37 26.89 0.66 -14.42
N LEU A 38 26.01 1.68 -14.26
CA LEU A 38 24.55 1.56 -14.25
C LEU A 38 23.97 0.71 -15.39
N LEU A 39 24.43 0.92 -16.63
CA LEU A 39 23.93 0.17 -17.78
C LEU A 39 24.23 -1.33 -17.74
N LYS A 40 25.26 -1.74 -16.99
CA LYS A 40 25.61 -3.16 -16.80
C LYS A 40 24.80 -3.81 -15.69
N THR A 41 24.41 -3.05 -14.68
CA THR A 41 23.69 -3.55 -13.50
C THR A 41 22.18 -3.69 -13.74
N ILE A 42 21.56 -2.80 -14.52
CA ILE A 42 20.11 -2.87 -14.82
C ILE A 42 19.68 -4.28 -15.30
N PRO A 43 20.38 -4.94 -16.26
CA PRO A 43 20.00 -6.27 -16.70
C PRO A 43 20.06 -7.35 -15.61
N THR A 44 20.92 -7.20 -14.61
CA THR A 44 21.03 -8.16 -13.50
C THR A 44 19.92 -8.00 -12.47
N LEU A 45 19.37 -6.78 -12.31
CA LEU A 45 18.23 -6.51 -11.43
C LEU A 45 16.89 -6.92 -12.05
N THR A 46 16.76 -6.79 -13.37
CA THR A 46 15.48 -7.01 -14.07
C THR A 46 14.94 -8.45 -14.03
N PRO A 47 15.75 -9.52 -14.00
CA PRO A 47 15.20 -10.88 -13.91
C PRO A 47 14.46 -11.15 -12.61
N ASN A 48 14.87 -10.49 -11.52
CA ASN A 48 14.36 -10.73 -10.18
C ASN A 48 13.33 -9.68 -9.73
N TYR A 49 13.26 -8.55 -10.46
CA TYR A 49 12.37 -7.47 -10.08
C TYR A 49 11.76 -6.78 -11.32
N TYR A 50 10.45 -6.73 -11.36
CA TYR A 50 9.68 -6.36 -12.55
C TYR A 50 9.34 -4.86 -12.65
N HIS A 51 9.58 -4.05 -11.61
CA HIS A 51 9.31 -2.60 -11.63
C HIS A 51 10.37 -1.81 -10.82
N LEU A 52 11.20 -1.06 -11.52
CA LEU A 52 12.34 -0.35 -10.93
C LEU A 52 12.13 1.17 -10.77
N GLY A 53 10.97 1.72 -11.17
CA GLY A 53 10.77 3.16 -11.20
C GLY A 53 10.92 3.83 -9.84
N PHE A 54 10.34 3.25 -8.77
CA PHE A 54 10.52 3.74 -7.41
C PHE A 54 11.98 3.65 -6.97
N HIS A 55 12.63 2.52 -7.27
CA HIS A 55 14.03 2.27 -6.87
C HIS A 55 14.98 3.24 -7.56
N PHE A 56 14.80 3.54 -8.85
CA PHE A 56 15.55 4.59 -9.53
C PHE A 56 15.34 5.96 -8.90
N LEU A 57 14.10 6.34 -8.62
CA LEU A 57 13.80 7.63 -7.97
C LEU A 57 14.50 7.72 -6.61
N ALA A 58 14.36 6.68 -5.77
CA ALA A 58 14.99 6.63 -4.45
C ALA A 58 16.52 6.64 -4.55
N SER A 59 17.12 5.87 -5.48
CA SER A 59 18.57 5.82 -5.68
C SER A 59 19.14 7.15 -6.15
N PHE A 60 18.49 7.84 -7.08
CA PHE A 60 18.91 9.19 -7.51
C PHE A 60 18.81 10.21 -6.40
N LEU A 61 17.77 10.15 -5.55
CA LEU A 61 17.66 11.02 -4.38
C LEU A 61 18.73 10.70 -3.35
N THR A 62 18.96 9.44 -3.03
CA THR A 62 20.01 8.97 -2.12
C THR A 62 21.39 9.47 -2.58
N PHE A 63 21.74 9.21 -3.84
CA PHE A 63 23.00 9.63 -4.44
C PHE A 63 23.15 11.17 -4.49
N GLY A 64 22.11 11.87 -4.97
CA GLY A 64 22.17 13.33 -5.14
C GLY A 64 22.19 14.09 -3.82
N LEU A 65 21.50 13.60 -2.78
CA LEU A 65 21.46 14.19 -1.45
C LEU A 65 22.54 13.66 -0.52
N ARG A 66 23.28 12.62 -0.93
CA ARG A 66 24.22 11.87 -0.09
C ARG A 66 23.58 11.39 1.22
N ALA A 67 22.32 10.98 1.13
CA ALA A 67 21.53 10.49 2.25
C ALA A 67 21.72 8.97 2.43
N ASN A 68 21.29 8.44 3.59
CA ASN A 68 21.19 7.00 3.79
C ASN A 68 20.01 6.44 2.97
N PRO A 69 20.16 5.31 2.26
CA PRO A 69 19.04 4.65 1.56
C PRO A 69 17.83 4.37 2.45
N ILE A 70 18.03 3.97 3.71
CA ILE A 70 16.96 3.73 4.69
C ILE A 70 16.14 4.99 4.90
N ASP A 71 16.79 6.10 5.23
CA ASP A 71 16.14 7.40 5.46
C ASP A 71 15.41 7.87 4.19
N THR A 72 16.03 7.66 3.03
CA THR A 72 15.43 8.04 1.75
C THR A 72 14.14 7.26 1.50
N ILE A 73 14.11 5.94 1.73
CA ILE A 73 12.91 5.12 1.56
C ILE A 73 11.81 5.58 2.52
N LEU A 74 12.14 5.75 3.79
CA LEU A 74 11.19 6.18 4.83
C LEU A 74 10.57 7.53 4.50
N VAL A 75 11.40 8.55 4.25
CA VAL A 75 10.94 9.91 3.98
C VAL A 75 10.18 9.98 2.65
N LEU A 76 10.73 9.38 1.58
CA LEU A 76 10.10 9.38 0.25
C LEU A 76 8.74 8.68 0.29
N GLY A 77 8.63 7.55 1.01
CA GLY A 77 7.37 6.83 1.20
C GLY A 77 6.30 7.71 1.84
N GLN A 78 6.64 8.47 2.89
CA GLN A 78 5.69 9.39 3.54
C GLN A 78 5.35 10.61 2.65
N VAL A 79 6.31 11.12 1.87
CA VAL A 79 6.06 12.20 0.90
C VAL A 79 5.07 11.75 -0.17
N ILE A 80 5.29 10.57 -0.76
CA ILE A 80 4.40 10.01 -1.79
C ILE A 80 3.01 9.79 -1.20
N LEU A 81 2.90 9.14 -0.03
CA LEU A 81 1.62 8.91 0.63
C LEU A 81 0.86 10.21 0.92
N ALA A 82 1.55 11.25 1.37
CA ALA A 82 0.94 12.56 1.59
C ALA A 82 0.50 13.25 0.28
N ALA A 83 1.13 12.92 -0.84
CA ALA A 83 0.82 13.46 -2.16
C ALA A 83 -0.33 12.73 -2.86
N VAL A 84 -0.55 11.44 -2.55
CA VAL A 84 -1.59 10.60 -3.17
C VAL A 84 -2.97 11.28 -3.24
N PRO A 85 -3.52 11.93 -2.20
CA PRO A 85 -4.84 12.56 -2.29
C PRO A 85 -4.91 13.82 -3.18
N ILE A 86 -3.76 14.42 -3.54
CA ILE A 86 -3.74 15.75 -4.21
C ILE A 86 -4.38 15.72 -5.60
N PRO A 87 -4.10 14.77 -6.51
CA PRO A 87 -4.75 14.72 -7.81
C PRO A 87 -6.27 14.57 -7.71
N LEU A 88 -6.75 13.84 -6.70
CA LEU A 88 -8.17 13.65 -6.46
C LEU A 88 -8.90 14.97 -6.12
N TYR A 89 -8.23 15.89 -5.41
CA TYR A 89 -8.76 17.24 -5.20
C TYR A 89 -9.12 17.91 -6.54
N PHE A 90 -8.19 17.89 -7.48
CA PHE A 90 -8.40 18.53 -8.78
C PHE A 90 -9.49 17.83 -9.59
N LEU A 91 -9.57 16.51 -9.53
CA LEU A 91 -10.58 15.72 -10.22
C LEU A 91 -11.99 16.05 -9.70
N ILE A 92 -12.20 16.00 -8.38
CA ILE A 92 -13.49 16.33 -7.75
C ILE A 92 -13.86 17.79 -8.00
N ARG A 93 -12.93 18.73 -7.82
CA ARG A 93 -13.17 20.14 -8.08
C ARG A 93 -13.53 20.40 -9.54
N ALA A 94 -12.88 19.72 -10.47
CA ALA A 94 -13.16 19.84 -11.88
C ALA A 94 -14.55 19.32 -12.25
N GLU A 95 -15.03 18.23 -11.63
CA GLU A 95 -16.36 17.67 -11.87
C GLU A 95 -17.47 18.51 -11.20
N THR A 96 -17.26 18.92 -9.95
CA THR A 96 -18.30 19.55 -9.11
C THR A 96 -18.29 21.08 -9.15
N ARG A 97 -17.16 21.70 -9.48
CA ARG A 97 -16.85 23.13 -9.33
C ARG A 97 -16.92 23.61 -7.86
N SER A 98 -16.83 22.71 -6.89
CA SER A 98 -16.91 22.99 -5.45
C SER A 98 -15.57 22.74 -4.78
N VAL A 99 -15.08 23.74 -4.04
CA VAL A 99 -13.88 23.61 -3.18
C VAL A 99 -14.19 22.72 -1.99
N SER A 100 -15.35 22.90 -1.34
CA SER A 100 -15.76 22.11 -0.16
C SER A 100 -15.82 20.60 -0.48
N ALA A 101 -16.37 20.24 -1.66
CA ALA A 101 -16.40 18.85 -2.13
C ALA A 101 -15.01 18.28 -2.31
N ALA A 102 -14.13 19.05 -2.93
CA ALA A 102 -12.77 18.63 -3.18
C ALA A 102 -11.97 18.48 -1.87
N LEU A 103 -12.15 19.42 -0.92
CA LEU A 103 -11.55 19.34 0.41
C LEU A 103 -12.07 18.13 1.19
N PHE A 104 -13.37 17.87 1.15
CA PHE A 104 -13.94 16.69 1.79
C PHE A 104 -13.42 15.40 1.17
N GLY A 105 -13.36 15.31 -0.16
CA GLY A 105 -12.84 14.14 -0.86
C GLY A 105 -11.38 13.83 -0.55
N ILE A 106 -10.49 14.85 -0.51
CA ILE A 106 -9.09 14.61 -0.15
C ILE A 106 -8.90 14.28 1.33
N LEU A 107 -9.76 14.83 2.21
CA LEU A 107 -9.75 14.49 3.62
C LEU A 107 -10.10 13.01 3.81
N LEU A 108 -11.15 12.54 3.10
CA LEU A 108 -11.49 11.12 3.06
C LEU A 108 -10.35 10.26 2.50
N ALA A 109 -9.75 10.66 1.38
CA ALA A 109 -8.66 9.91 0.76
C ALA A 109 -7.40 9.83 1.62
N GLY A 110 -7.11 10.87 2.40
CA GLY A 110 -5.90 10.94 3.22
C GLY A 110 -6.06 10.34 4.61
N PHE A 111 -7.28 10.36 5.17
CA PHE A 111 -7.51 10.07 6.59
C PHE A 111 -8.83 9.34 6.87
N GLY A 112 -9.68 9.12 5.87
CA GLY A 112 -11.01 8.53 6.07
C GLY A 112 -10.97 7.06 6.45
N TRP A 113 -9.94 6.36 6.00
CA TRP A 113 -9.80 4.92 6.19
C TRP A 113 -8.35 4.55 6.52
N TYR A 114 -8.19 3.31 6.96
CA TYR A 114 -6.89 2.71 7.20
C TYR A 114 -6.01 2.71 5.92
N MET A 115 -6.61 2.39 4.76
CA MET A 115 -5.94 2.49 3.46
C MET A 115 -6.19 3.85 2.77
N PRO A 116 -5.22 4.37 2.01
CA PRO A 116 -3.93 3.81 1.62
C PRO A 116 -2.82 4.02 2.66
N GLY A 117 -3.13 4.63 3.81
CA GLY A 117 -2.16 5.01 4.83
C GLY A 117 -1.33 3.86 5.37
N PHE A 118 -1.95 2.71 5.52
CA PHE A 118 -1.31 1.52 6.06
C PHE A 118 -0.32 0.84 5.09
N ALA A 119 -0.38 1.16 3.81
CA ALA A 119 0.49 0.55 2.81
C ALA A 119 1.99 0.77 3.08
N VAL A 120 2.36 1.84 3.79
CA VAL A 120 3.76 2.09 4.22
C VAL A 120 4.22 1.07 5.27
N ASN A 121 3.31 0.52 6.10
CA ASN A 121 3.63 -0.55 7.03
C ASN A 121 3.94 -1.87 6.31
N TRP A 122 3.41 -2.06 5.10
CA TRP A 122 3.70 -3.23 4.27
C TRP A 122 4.86 -3.02 3.30
N GLY A 123 5.58 -1.90 3.40
CA GLY A 123 6.65 -1.60 2.46
C GLY A 123 6.19 -1.40 1.01
N LYS A 124 4.89 -1.11 0.74
CA LYS A 124 4.32 -1.02 -0.61
C LYS A 124 4.61 0.33 -1.30
N TYR A 125 5.83 0.84 -1.15
CA TYR A 125 6.26 2.13 -1.70
C TYR A 125 6.11 2.25 -3.23
N PRO A 126 6.51 1.24 -4.04
CA PRO A 126 6.32 1.29 -5.49
C PRO A 126 4.85 1.35 -5.88
N ALA A 127 3.97 0.63 -5.18
CA ALA A 127 2.54 0.64 -5.42
C ALA A 127 1.92 2.01 -5.12
N LEU A 128 2.30 2.65 -4.00
CA LEU A 128 1.88 4.01 -3.66
C LEU A 128 2.33 5.03 -4.71
N ALA A 129 3.58 4.93 -5.18
CA ALA A 129 4.09 5.79 -6.25
C ALA A 129 3.31 5.57 -7.57
N GLY A 130 3.01 4.31 -7.87
CA GLY A 130 2.16 3.94 -9.02
C GLY A 130 0.75 4.51 -8.91
N MET A 131 0.13 4.48 -7.73
CA MET A 131 -1.20 5.07 -7.48
C MET A 131 -1.20 6.59 -7.66
N PHE A 132 -0.22 7.28 -7.09
CA PHE A 132 -0.08 8.73 -7.30
C PHE A 132 0.03 9.07 -8.79
N ALA A 133 0.90 8.37 -9.52
CA ALA A 133 1.05 8.56 -10.96
C ALA A 133 -0.23 8.20 -11.74
N PHE A 134 -0.95 7.14 -11.36
CA PHE A 134 -2.24 6.77 -11.91
C PHE A 134 -3.30 7.87 -11.72
N GLU A 135 -3.37 8.48 -10.53
CA GLU A 135 -4.30 9.60 -10.31
C GLU A 135 -3.96 10.84 -11.17
N LEU A 136 -2.67 11.07 -11.47
CA LEU A 136 -2.27 12.08 -12.45
C LEU A 136 -2.76 11.72 -13.87
N VAL A 137 -2.78 10.43 -14.23
CA VAL A 137 -3.39 9.96 -15.49
C VAL A 137 -4.88 10.27 -15.50
N LEU A 138 -5.60 10.00 -14.40
CA LEU A 138 -7.04 10.28 -14.30
C LEU A 138 -7.36 11.76 -14.49
N ILE A 139 -6.69 12.67 -13.76
CA ILE A 139 -6.97 14.12 -13.86
C ILE A 139 -6.58 14.67 -15.23
N THR A 140 -5.47 14.21 -15.81
CA THR A 140 -5.01 14.63 -17.13
C THR A 140 -5.97 14.14 -18.22
N GLY A 141 -6.37 12.87 -18.18
CA GLY A 141 -7.36 12.29 -19.09
C GLY A 141 -8.72 12.96 -18.97
N TYR A 142 -9.17 13.26 -17.73
CA TYR A 142 -10.39 14.04 -17.50
C TYR A 142 -10.31 15.44 -18.13
N SER A 143 -9.19 16.14 -17.92
CA SER A 143 -8.96 17.48 -18.47
C SER A 143 -8.94 17.48 -20.00
N PHE A 144 -8.34 16.44 -20.59
CA PHE A 144 -8.32 16.24 -22.04
C PHE A 144 -9.72 16.00 -22.63
N SER A 145 -10.59 15.30 -21.91
CA SER A 145 -11.96 15.01 -22.37
C SER A 145 -12.87 16.24 -22.41
N ARG A 146 -12.49 17.36 -21.79
CA ARG A 146 -13.27 18.62 -21.80
C ARG A 146 -13.08 19.41 -23.10
N ARG A 147 -14.18 19.97 -23.62
CA ARG A 147 -14.21 20.73 -24.91
C ARG A 147 -13.22 21.91 -24.98
N ASN A 148 -12.81 22.46 -23.82
CA ASN A 148 -11.91 23.62 -23.75
C ASN A 148 -10.42 23.27 -23.89
N ALA A 149 -10.07 21.98 -24.04
CA ALA A 149 -8.69 21.51 -24.14
C ALA A 149 -7.98 21.86 -25.47
N LYS A 150 -8.68 22.50 -26.45
CA LYS A 150 -8.10 22.76 -27.79
C LYS A 150 -6.77 23.53 -27.75
N ARG A 151 -6.63 24.54 -26.87
CA ARG A 151 -5.44 25.41 -26.81
C ARG A 151 -4.17 24.67 -26.31
N ASN A 152 -4.32 23.66 -25.47
CA ASN A 152 -3.18 22.94 -24.84
C ASN A 152 -3.22 21.43 -25.10
N ARG A 153 -3.86 21.02 -26.21
CA ARG A 153 -4.11 19.60 -26.49
C ARG A 153 -2.81 18.77 -26.58
N THR A 154 -1.81 19.27 -27.27
CA THR A 154 -0.51 18.60 -27.42
C THR A 154 0.16 18.42 -26.06
N LEU A 155 0.21 19.49 -25.24
CA LEU A 155 0.77 19.42 -23.89
C LEU A 155 0.04 18.38 -23.02
N LEU A 156 -1.30 18.38 -23.03
CA LEU A 156 -2.08 17.41 -22.26
C LEU A 156 -1.86 15.97 -22.74
N ILE A 157 -1.70 15.74 -24.04
CA ILE A 157 -1.37 14.42 -24.60
C ILE A 157 0.03 14.01 -24.12
N SER A 158 1.02 14.90 -24.20
CA SER A 158 2.39 14.61 -23.74
C SER A 158 2.43 14.28 -22.27
N ILE A 159 1.75 15.04 -21.40
CA ILE A 159 1.65 14.77 -19.96
C ILE A 159 0.94 13.43 -19.72
N LEU A 160 -0.15 13.14 -20.46
CA LEU A 160 -0.88 11.89 -20.31
C LEU A 160 0.01 10.68 -20.66
N ILE A 161 0.70 10.72 -21.79
CA ILE A 161 1.62 9.64 -22.21
C ILE A 161 2.73 9.48 -21.18
N LEU A 162 3.35 10.57 -20.75
CA LEU A 162 4.41 10.54 -19.73
C LEU A 162 3.89 9.98 -18.40
N SER A 163 2.69 10.39 -17.96
CA SER A 163 2.11 9.87 -16.71
C SER A 163 1.78 8.38 -16.80
N ILE A 164 1.29 7.90 -17.94
CA ILE A 164 1.06 6.46 -18.18
C ILE A 164 2.38 5.70 -18.11
N PHE A 165 3.41 6.20 -18.79
CA PHE A 165 4.74 5.58 -18.81
C PHE A 165 5.34 5.52 -17.39
N ILE A 166 5.36 6.62 -16.67
CA ILE A 166 5.87 6.70 -15.29
C ILE A 166 5.08 5.78 -14.36
N SER A 167 3.76 5.77 -14.47
CA SER A 167 2.88 4.91 -13.67
C SER A 167 3.22 3.42 -13.89
N THR A 168 3.48 3.02 -15.13
CA THR A 168 3.88 1.65 -15.49
C THR A 168 5.27 1.29 -14.93
N LEU A 169 6.20 2.24 -14.95
CA LEU A 169 7.53 2.04 -14.37
C LEU A 169 7.48 1.88 -12.85
N PHE A 170 6.59 2.60 -12.17
CA PHE A 170 6.45 2.47 -10.72
C PHE A 170 5.80 1.16 -10.30
N HIS A 171 4.77 0.69 -11.05
CA HIS A 171 4.12 -0.56 -10.71
C HIS A 171 3.42 -1.20 -11.91
N THR A 172 3.69 -2.48 -12.16
CA THR A 172 3.19 -3.22 -13.34
C THR A 172 1.68 -3.41 -13.39
N ARG A 173 0.96 -3.28 -12.26
CA ARG A 173 -0.51 -3.37 -12.22
C ARG A 173 -1.21 -2.06 -12.57
N THR A 174 -0.52 -0.93 -12.58
CA THR A 174 -1.14 0.36 -12.90
C THR A 174 -1.71 0.46 -14.32
N PRO A 175 -1.12 -0.13 -15.38
CA PRO A 175 -1.75 -0.20 -16.70
C PRO A 175 -3.13 -0.88 -16.69
N ILE A 176 -3.32 -1.92 -15.87
CA ILE A 176 -4.59 -2.62 -15.71
C ILE A 176 -5.64 -1.67 -15.12
N VAL A 177 -5.26 -0.94 -14.07
CA VAL A 177 -6.13 0.04 -13.43
C VAL A 177 -6.46 1.21 -14.36
N ILE A 178 -5.50 1.66 -15.18
CA ILE A 178 -5.74 2.66 -16.22
C ILE A 178 -6.77 2.15 -17.23
N LEU A 179 -6.64 0.91 -17.71
CA LEU A 179 -7.60 0.31 -18.63
C LEU A 179 -8.99 0.19 -17.98
N ILE A 180 -9.09 -0.29 -16.75
CA ILE A 180 -10.33 -0.36 -15.98
C ILE A 180 -10.97 1.03 -15.87
N SER A 181 -10.18 2.06 -15.57
CA SER A 181 -10.68 3.43 -15.44
C SER A 181 -11.19 3.99 -16.77
N LEU A 182 -10.52 3.68 -17.88
CA LEU A 182 -10.97 4.07 -19.22
C LEU A 182 -12.30 3.41 -19.61
N ILE A 183 -12.43 2.09 -19.34
CA ILE A 183 -13.68 1.35 -19.56
C ILE A 183 -14.80 1.95 -18.72
N SER A 184 -14.54 2.13 -17.40
CA SER A 184 -15.51 2.72 -16.46
C SER A 184 -15.96 4.11 -16.91
N TRP A 185 -15.02 4.94 -17.34
CA TRP A 185 -15.30 6.28 -17.86
C TRP A 185 -16.14 6.26 -19.15
N PHE A 186 -15.78 5.41 -20.11
CA PHE A 186 -16.51 5.28 -21.37
C PHE A 186 -17.95 4.82 -21.13
N VAL A 187 -18.15 3.76 -20.33
CA VAL A 187 -19.47 3.24 -19.99
C VAL A 187 -20.29 4.28 -19.21
N ALA A 188 -19.71 4.92 -18.20
CA ALA A 188 -20.37 5.97 -17.42
C ALA A 188 -20.86 7.15 -18.32
N ASN A 189 -20.06 7.54 -19.30
CA ASN A 189 -20.48 8.58 -20.27
C ASN A 189 -21.66 8.14 -21.16
N LYS A 190 -21.76 6.86 -21.51
CA LYS A 190 -22.90 6.31 -22.27
C LYS A 190 -24.16 6.25 -21.40
N LEU A 191 -24.03 5.69 -20.20
CA LEU A 191 -25.15 5.53 -19.25
C LEU A 191 -25.75 6.86 -18.83
N ARG A 192 -24.94 7.89 -18.61
CA ARG A 192 -25.38 9.25 -18.29
C ARG A 192 -26.36 9.86 -19.32
N ASN A 193 -26.25 9.47 -20.57
CA ASN A 193 -27.06 10.02 -21.66
C ASN A 193 -28.42 9.33 -21.83
N LEU A 194 -28.70 8.27 -21.07
CA LEU A 194 -29.97 7.55 -21.07
C LEU A 194 -31.06 8.35 -20.34
N SER A 195 -32.33 7.95 -20.50
CA SER A 195 -33.44 8.53 -19.73
C SER A 195 -33.25 8.27 -18.22
N LYS A 196 -33.80 9.14 -17.36
CA LYS A 196 -33.63 9.01 -15.91
C LYS A 196 -34.12 7.66 -15.37
N THR A 197 -35.23 7.14 -15.91
CA THR A 197 -35.73 5.81 -15.55
C THR A 197 -34.71 4.72 -15.84
N ILE A 198 -34.12 4.73 -17.05
CA ILE A 198 -33.11 3.75 -17.43
C ILE A 198 -31.83 3.94 -16.58
N GLN A 199 -31.48 5.19 -16.26
CA GLN A 199 -30.35 5.45 -15.33
C GLN A 199 -30.58 4.80 -13.98
N VAL A 200 -31.74 4.96 -13.36
CA VAL A 200 -32.03 4.35 -12.06
C VAL A 200 -31.99 2.81 -12.15
N LEU A 201 -32.64 2.26 -13.18
CA LEU A 201 -32.65 0.79 -13.40
C LEU A 201 -31.23 0.23 -13.63
N SER A 202 -30.42 0.90 -14.46
CA SER A 202 -29.04 0.46 -14.73
C SER A 202 -28.15 0.57 -13.48
N LEU A 203 -28.29 1.61 -12.66
CA LEU A 203 -27.59 1.69 -11.38
C LEU A 203 -28.03 0.57 -10.43
N GLY A 204 -29.34 0.34 -10.32
CA GLY A 204 -29.89 -0.76 -9.52
C GLY A 204 -29.33 -2.13 -9.96
N PHE A 205 -29.23 -2.36 -11.27
CA PHE A 205 -28.65 -3.58 -11.84
C PHE A 205 -27.14 -3.73 -11.48
N LEU A 206 -26.36 -2.63 -11.59
CA LEU A 206 -24.94 -2.62 -11.22
C LEU A 206 -24.73 -2.88 -9.72
N LEU A 207 -25.55 -2.27 -8.86
CA LEU A 207 -25.49 -2.49 -7.41
C LEU A 207 -25.92 -3.92 -7.05
N ALA A 208 -26.96 -4.46 -7.71
CA ALA A 208 -27.34 -5.87 -7.56
C ALA A 208 -26.20 -6.80 -8.00
N GLY A 209 -25.51 -6.49 -9.10
CA GLY A 209 -24.32 -7.22 -9.56
C GLY A 209 -23.19 -7.19 -8.52
N LEU A 210 -22.95 -6.03 -7.87
CA LEU A 210 -21.97 -5.90 -6.79
C LEU A 210 -22.35 -6.74 -5.57
N LEU A 211 -23.63 -6.74 -5.18
CA LEU A 211 -24.14 -7.58 -4.08
C LEU A 211 -24.03 -9.05 -4.40
N ILE A 212 -24.39 -9.46 -5.63
CA ILE A 212 -24.24 -10.84 -6.09
C ILE A 212 -22.77 -11.25 -6.06
N LEU A 213 -21.86 -10.42 -6.58
CA LEU A 213 -20.43 -10.65 -6.49
C LEU A 213 -20.01 -10.85 -5.02
N GLY A 214 -20.47 -9.98 -4.10
CA GLY A 214 -20.21 -10.09 -2.67
C GLY A 214 -20.72 -11.41 -2.07
N ILE A 215 -21.92 -11.87 -2.45
CA ILE A 215 -22.51 -13.14 -1.96
C ILE A 215 -21.74 -14.35 -2.51
N PHE A 216 -21.40 -14.35 -3.80
CA PHE A 216 -20.66 -15.46 -4.42
C PHE A 216 -19.25 -15.60 -3.83
N VAL A 217 -18.64 -14.51 -3.44
CA VAL A 217 -17.27 -14.48 -2.93
C VAL A 217 -17.23 -14.54 -1.39
N GLN A 218 -18.37 -14.47 -0.71
CA GLN A 218 -18.46 -14.64 0.74
C GLN A 218 -17.91 -16.01 1.23
N GLN A 219 -17.79 -16.97 0.33
CA GLN A 219 -17.09 -18.25 0.58
C GLN A 219 -15.54 -18.11 0.50
N GLU A 220 -15.02 -17.00 -0.01
CA GLU A 220 -13.59 -16.76 -0.08
C GLU A 220 -13.21 -15.55 0.80
N SER A 221 -12.29 -15.77 1.73
CA SER A 221 -11.77 -14.76 2.66
C SER A 221 -11.20 -13.49 2.00
N LEU A 222 -10.90 -13.54 0.69
CA LEU A 222 -10.26 -12.46 -0.07
C LEU A 222 -11.06 -11.16 -0.14
N LEU A 223 -12.39 -11.24 -0.34
CA LEU A 223 -13.22 -10.03 -0.41
C LEU A 223 -13.41 -9.39 0.96
N ASN A 224 -13.60 -10.21 1.98
CA ASN A 224 -13.70 -9.70 3.34
C ASN A 224 -12.42 -8.92 3.68
N LEU A 225 -11.26 -9.54 3.47
CA LEU A 225 -9.97 -8.88 3.68
C LEU A 225 -9.79 -7.59 2.86
N ALA A 226 -10.27 -7.54 1.60
CA ALA A 226 -10.18 -6.34 0.78
C ALA A 226 -11.05 -5.17 1.30
N PHE A 227 -12.14 -5.48 2.02
CA PHE A 227 -13.04 -4.48 2.59
C PHE A 227 -12.79 -4.16 4.06
N ASP A 228 -12.07 -5.02 4.80
CA ASP A 228 -11.79 -4.81 6.23
C ASP A 228 -11.27 -3.39 6.54
N PRO A 229 -10.31 -2.81 5.79
CA PRO A 229 -9.82 -1.45 6.05
C PRO A 229 -10.89 -0.36 5.95
N TYR A 230 -12.03 -0.66 5.32
CA TYR A 230 -13.12 0.26 5.06
C TYR A 230 -14.36 0.00 5.93
N LEU A 231 -14.46 -1.21 6.50
CA LEU A 231 -15.65 -1.64 7.27
C LEU A 231 -15.36 -1.78 8.76
N GLU A 232 -14.18 -2.22 9.18
CA GLU A 232 -13.87 -2.33 10.61
C GLU A 232 -13.62 -0.95 11.23
N ASP A 233 -12.51 -0.30 10.85
CA ASP A 233 -12.11 0.98 11.44
C ASP A 233 -12.82 2.19 10.80
N GLY A 234 -13.26 2.06 9.55
CA GLY A 234 -13.85 3.13 8.74
C GLY A 234 -15.37 3.04 8.54
N ILE A 235 -16.09 2.17 9.24
CA ILE A 235 -17.51 1.88 8.98
C ILE A 235 -18.40 3.13 8.97
N TRP A 236 -18.24 4.04 9.93
CA TRP A 236 -19.06 5.24 10.01
C TRP A 236 -18.83 6.20 8.85
N ILE A 237 -17.60 6.30 8.39
CA ILE A 237 -17.24 7.10 7.21
C ILE A 237 -17.80 6.45 5.95
N THR A 238 -17.63 5.14 5.81
CA THR A 238 -18.18 4.38 4.68
C THR A 238 -19.72 4.50 4.62
N LEU A 239 -20.41 4.32 5.73
CA LEU A 239 -21.87 4.52 5.82
C LEU A 239 -22.26 5.96 5.45
N THR A 240 -21.52 6.95 5.92
CA THR A 240 -21.77 8.36 5.57
C THR A 240 -21.64 8.58 4.05
N VAL A 241 -20.59 8.04 3.42
CA VAL A 241 -20.40 8.12 1.96
C VAL A 241 -21.53 7.41 1.21
N LEU A 242 -21.92 6.22 1.66
CA LEU A 242 -23.03 5.47 1.05
C LEU A 242 -24.37 6.19 1.19
N LEU A 243 -24.66 6.81 2.33
CA LEU A 243 -25.88 7.61 2.56
C LEU A 243 -25.90 8.89 1.68
N LEU A 244 -24.75 9.47 1.38
CA LEU A 244 -24.63 10.61 0.48
C LEU A 244 -24.71 10.24 -0.99
N SER A 245 -24.45 8.98 -1.37
CA SER A 245 -24.32 8.54 -2.76
C SER A 245 -25.62 8.71 -3.60
N PRO A 246 -26.88 8.56 -3.08
CA PRO A 246 -28.08 8.86 -3.85
C PRO A 246 -28.18 10.33 -4.24
N LEU A 247 -27.74 11.25 -3.37
CA LEU A 247 -27.69 12.68 -3.67
C LEU A 247 -26.61 13.00 -4.71
N ALA A 248 -25.49 12.30 -4.63
CA ALA A 248 -24.46 12.35 -5.68
C ALA A 248 -25.04 11.90 -7.04
N PHE A 249 -25.79 10.79 -7.07
CA PHE A 249 -26.35 10.25 -8.30
C PHE A 249 -27.34 11.22 -8.99
N ILE A 250 -28.21 11.87 -8.23
CA ILE A 250 -29.17 12.84 -8.78
C ILE A 250 -28.46 14.00 -9.49
N LYS A 251 -27.33 14.47 -8.96
CA LYS A 251 -26.63 15.66 -9.48
C LYS A 251 -25.43 15.34 -10.38
N PHE A 252 -24.77 14.19 -10.16
CA PHE A 252 -23.53 13.78 -10.83
C PHE A 252 -23.57 12.31 -11.27
N PRO A 253 -24.57 11.87 -12.06
CA PRO A 253 -24.76 10.45 -12.38
C PRO A 253 -23.52 9.84 -13.05
N ARG A 254 -22.79 10.61 -13.88
CA ARG A 254 -21.56 10.15 -14.53
C ARG A 254 -20.49 9.77 -13.52
N GLY A 255 -20.26 10.62 -12.51
CA GLY A 255 -19.26 10.37 -11.46
C GLY A 255 -19.61 9.13 -10.63
N VAL A 256 -20.90 8.97 -10.28
CA VAL A 256 -21.36 7.79 -9.54
C VAL A 256 -21.23 6.51 -10.38
N TYR A 257 -21.63 6.53 -11.64
CA TYR A 257 -21.40 5.38 -12.53
C TYR A 257 -19.93 5.01 -12.66
N PHE A 258 -19.06 6.03 -12.81
CA PHE A 258 -17.62 5.78 -12.86
C PHE A 258 -17.16 5.07 -11.59
N CYS A 259 -17.51 5.57 -10.41
CA CYS A 259 -17.11 4.96 -9.13
C CYS A 259 -17.62 3.52 -8.98
N VAL A 260 -18.90 3.27 -9.27
CA VAL A 260 -19.50 1.93 -9.14
C VAL A 260 -18.87 0.95 -10.12
N LEU A 261 -18.74 1.33 -11.40
CA LEU A 261 -18.13 0.49 -12.42
C LEU A 261 -16.67 0.22 -12.13
N PHE A 262 -15.92 1.24 -11.72
CA PHE A 262 -14.52 1.10 -11.33
C PHE A 262 -14.37 0.10 -10.17
N THR A 263 -15.19 0.23 -9.12
CA THR A 263 -15.19 -0.70 -7.99
C THR A 263 -15.50 -2.15 -8.44
N ILE A 264 -16.56 -2.34 -9.24
CA ILE A 264 -16.92 -3.67 -9.76
C ILE A 264 -15.76 -4.28 -10.54
N LEU A 265 -15.17 -3.52 -11.47
CA LEU A 265 -14.10 -4.04 -12.34
C LEU A 265 -12.80 -4.30 -11.56
N ILE A 266 -12.45 -3.47 -10.57
CA ILE A 266 -11.29 -3.71 -9.69
C ILE A 266 -11.51 -4.99 -8.88
N LEU A 267 -12.68 -5.17 -8.28
CA LEU A 267 -13.00 -6.40 -7.53
C LEU A 267 -13.04 -7.62 -8.44
N THR A 268 -13.57 -7.50 -9.67
CA THR A 268 -13.55 -8.59 -10.65
C THR A 268 -12.13 -8.98 -11.03
N ALA A 269 -11.23 -8.00 -11.19
CA ALA A 269 -9.82 -8.23 -11.55
C ALA A 269 -9.05 -9.01 -10.48
N LEU A 270 -9.51 -9.00 -9.22
CA LEU A 270 -8.98 -9.81 -8.12
C LEU A 270 -9.14 -11.32 -8.37
N PHE A 271 -10.15 -11.73 -9.16
CA PHE A 271 -10.47 -13.14 -9.43
C PHE A 271 -10.02 -13.63 -10.81
N ILE A 272 -9.56 -12.74 -11.69
CA ILE A 272 -9.08 -13.11 -13.03
C ILE A 272 -7.63 -13.58 -12.94
N GLN A 273 -7.40 -14.86 -13.14
CA GLN A 273 -6.06 -15.45 -13.19
C GLN A 273 -5.34 -15.07 -14.49
N ILE A 274 -4.15 -14.50 -14.36
CA ILE A 274 -3.31 -14.11 -15.53
C ILE A 274 -2.75 -15.33 -16.23
N GLY A 275 -2.50 -16.44 -15.53
CA GLY A 275 -1.94 -17.65 -16.09
C GLY A 275 -2.74 -18.22 -17.26
N ASN A 276 -4.07 -17.98 -17.26
CA ASN A 276 -4.92 -18.31 -18.40
C ASN A 276 -4.63 -17.46 -19.65
N LEU A 277 -3.93 -16.33 -19.50
CA LEU A 277 -3.61 -15.39 -20.58
C LEU A 277 -2.12 -15.40 -20.94
N LEU A 278 -1.24 -15.61 -19.94
CA LEU A 278 0.22 -15.54 -20.09
C LEU A 278 0.87 -16.76 -19.41
N PRO A 279 1.45 -17.71 -20.16
CA PRO A 279 2.20 -18.84 -19.61
C PRO A 279 3.35 -18.35 -18.70
N GLY A 280 3.55 -19.02 -17.57
CA GLY A 280 4.56 -18.67 -16.58
C GLY A 280 4.08 -17.77 -15.43
N LEU A 281 2.82 -17.29 -15.49
CA LEU A 281 2.19 -16.52 -14.42
C LEU A 281 0.96 -17.23 -13.85
N GLU A 282 0.99 -18.56 -13.82
CA GLU A 282 -0.16 -19.45 -13.60
C GLU A 282 -0.89 -19.24 -12.27
N ASN A 283 -0.21 -18.65 -11.30
CA ASN A 283 -0.77 -18.44 -9.96
C ASN A 283 -1.00 -16.96 -9.62
N GLN A 284 -0.95 -16.06 -10.61
CA GLN A 284 -1.16 -14.64 -10.39
C GLN A 284 -2.52 -14.18 -10.93
N THR A 285 -3.15 -13.26 -10.19
CA THR A 285 -4.36 -12.55 -10.64
C THR A 285 -4.01 -11.21 -11.27
N LEU A 286 -4.93 -10.63 -12.05
CA LEU A 286 -4.75 -9.31 -12.67
C LEU A 286 -4.42 -8.23 -11.64
N LEU A 287 -5.14 -8.26 -10.50
CA LEU A 287 -4.83 -7.42 -9.34
C LEU A 287 -4.72 -8.32 -8.11
N ASP A 288 -3.72 -8.11 -7.27
CA ASP A 288 -3.63 -8.78 -5.99
C ASP A 288 -4.45 -8.05 -4.92
N ARG A 289 -4.74 -8.77 -3.82
CA ARG A 289 -5.51 -8.25 -2.69
C ARG A 289 -4.92 -6.94 -2.14
N PRO A 290 -3.62 -6.83 -1.79
CA PRO A 290 -3.09 -5.60 -1.23
C PRO A 290 -3.28 -4.39 -2.15
N PHE A 291 -3.15 -4.58 -3.46
CA PHE A 291 -3.34 -3.50 -4.43
C PHE A 291 -4.81 -3.07 -4.52
N VAL A 292 -5.75 -4.03 -4.46
CA VAL A 292 -7.19 -3.74 -4.42
C VAL A 292 -7.56 -3.00 -3.14
N GLU A 293 -7.09 -3.45 -1.97
CA GLU A 293 -7.25 -2.74 -0.70
C GLU A 293 -6.76 -1.30 -0.77
N MET A 294 -5.55 -1.11 -1.30
CA MET A 294 -4.94 0.20 -1.40
C MET A 294 -5.70 1.17 -2.31
N ILE A 295 -6.47 0.72 -3.31
CA ILE A 295 -7.07 1.60 -4.34
C ILE A 295 -8.55 1.91 -4.10
N LEU A 296 -9.26 1.14 -3.26
CA LEU A 296 -10.70 1.33 -3.03
C LEU A 296 -11.05 2.67 -2.36
N TYR A 297 -10.10 3.34 -1.67
CA TYR A 297 -10.33 4.69 -1.15
C TYR A 297 -10.70 5.70 -2.26
N LEU A 298 -10.19 5.52 -3.48
CA LEU A 298 -10.39 6.44 -4.59
C LEU A 298 -11.87 6.58 -4.98
N PRO A 299 -12.60 5.50 -5.37
CA PRO A 299 -14.02 5.62 -5.68
C PRO A 299 -14.86 6.08 -4.47
N LEU A 300 -14.53 5.64 -3.24
CA LEU A 300 -15.23 6.04 -2.03
C LEU A 300 -15.05 7.53 -1.74
N SER A 301 -13.83 8.06 -1.82
CA SER A 301 -13.55 9.48 -1.62
C SER A 301 -14.20 10.36 -2.70
N MET A 302 -14.21 9.89 -3.94
CA MET A 302 -14.95 10.57 -5.02
C MET A 302 -16.45 10.60 -4.72
N LEU A 303 -17.05 9.48 -4.34
CA LEU A 303 -18.47 9.41 -3.96
C LEU A 303 -18.79 10.34 -2.79
N GLY A 304 -17.94 10.39 -1.77
CA GLY A 304 -18.08 11.31 -0.65
C GLY A 304 -18.10 12.78 -1.08
N GLY A 305 -17.11 13.18 -1.88
CA GLY A 305 -17.04 14.55 -2.42
C GLY A 305 -18.23 14.92 -3.30
N LEU A 306 -18.64 14.02 -4.21
CA LEU A 306 -19.82 14.20 -5.05
C LEU A 306 -21.11 14.25 -4.22
N GLY A 307 -21.20 13.42 -3.18
CA GLY A 307 -22.32 13.32 -2.28
C GLY A 307 -22.51 14.58 -1.44
N LEU A 308 -21.44 15.14 -0.89
CA LEU A 308 -21.51 16.40 -0.17
C LEU A 308 -22.09 17.52 -1.04
N VAL A 309 -21.59 17.70 -2.27
CA VAL A 309 -22.17 18.72 -3.18
C VAL A 309 -23.61 18.37 -3.58
N GLY A 310 -23.92 17.08 -3.73
CA GLY A 310 -25.29 16.63 -3.95
C GLY A 310 -26.21 17.11 -2.83
N LEU A 311 -25.80 16.95 -1.56
CA LEU A 311 -26.51 17.42 -0.37
C LEU A 311 -26.64 18.96 -0.36
N LEU A 312 -25.53 19.68 -0.58
CA LEU A 312 -25.54 21.14 -0.59
C LEU A 312 -26.47 21.71 -1.65
N LYS A 313 -26.48 21.12 -2.86
CA LYS A 313 -27.43 21.52 -3.92
C LYS A 313 -28.87 21.14 -3.60
N PHE A 314 -29.09 19.98 -2.98
CA PHE A 314 -30.42 19.57 -2.55
C PHE A 314 -31.00 20.57 -1.54
N VAL A 315 -30.22 20.98 -0.53
CA VAL A 315 -30.63 22.01 0.45
C VAL A 315 -30.99 23.35 -0.23
N ASN A 316 -30.20 23.74 -1.24
CA ASN A 316 -30.47 24.97 -1.99
C ASN A 316 -31.75 24.91 -2.85
N ASP A 317 -32.11 23.71 -3.31
CA ASP A 317 -33.32 23.51 -4.13
C ASP A 317 -34.62 23.52 -3.27
N ILE A 318 -34.53 23.57 -1.93
CA ILE A 318 -35.65 23.67 -1.02
C ILE A 318 -36.20 25.11 -1.06
N LYS A 319 -37.29 25.32 -1.80
CA LYS A 319 -37.89 26.64 -2.08
C LYS A 319 -38.35 27.42 -0.86
N ILE A 320 -38.47 26.77 0.32
CA ILE A 320 -38.94 27.39 1.58
C ILE A 320 -37.82 28.21 2.24
N ILE A 321 -36.55 27.95 1.88
CA ILE A 321 -35.37 28.61 2.47
C ILE A 321 -35.03 29.84 1.65
N PRO A 322 -34.98 31.06 2.24
CA PRO A 322 -34.49 32.25 1.54
C PRO A 322 -33.07 32.05 1.03
N GLU A 323 -32.73 32.55 -0.16
CA GLU A 323 -31.45 32.32 -0.86
C GLU A 323 -30.22 32.62 0.03
N GLN A 324 -30.26 33.74 0.78
CA GLN A 324 -29.21 34.12 1.71
C GLN A 324 -29.01 33.09 2.82
N VAL A 325 -30.12 32.64 3.45
CA VAL A 325 -30.09 31.60 4.50
C VAL A 325 -29.61 30.27 3.94
N GLY A 326 -30.05 29.92 2.73
CA GLY A 326 -29.59 28.73 2.02
C GLY A 326 -28.07 28.70 1.81
N HIS A 327 -27.47 29.83 1.45
CA HIS A 327 -26.01 29.95 1.28
C HIS A 327 -25.25 29.72 2.60
N TYR A 328 -25.66 30.35 3.70
CA TYR A 328 -25.05 30.14 5.02
C TYR A 328 -25.24 28.71 5.53
N THR A 329 -26.42 28.14 5.28
CA THR A 329 -26.68 26.72 5.63
C THR A 329 -25.75 25.76 4.88
N GLN A 330 -25.48 26.00 3.59
CA GLN A 330 -24.53 25.20 2.83
C GLN A 330 -23.10 25.27 3.39
N ILE A 331 -22.65 26.49 3.74
CA ILE A 331 -21.33 26.68 4.35
C ILE A 331 -21.26 25.92 5.68
N LEU A 332 -22.29 26.07 6.53
CA LEU A 332 -22.36 25.41 7.82
C LEU A 332 -22.31 23.87 7.66
N ILE A 333 -23.13 23.30 6.78
CA ILE A 333 -23.14 21.86 6.50
C ILE A 333 -21.75 21.40 6.02
N ALA A 334 -21.14 22.13 5.07
CA ALA A 334 -19.80 21.78 4.59
C ALA A 334 -18.75 21.82 5.70
N CYS A 335 -18.78 22.87 6.55
CA CYS A 335 -17.90 22.99 7.71
C CYS A 335 -18.11 21.86 8.73
N ILE A 336 -19.37 21.48 8.99
CA ILE A 336 -19.69 20.37 9.89
C ILE A 336 -19.13 19.06 9.35
N PHE A 337 -19.40 18.72 8.08
CA PHE A 337 -18.90 17.47 7.48
C PHE A 337 -17.38 17.43 7.47
N ILE A 338 -16.73 18.48 7.01
CA ILE A 338 -15.26 18.56 6.94
C ILE A 338 -14.68 18.55 8.36
N GLY A 339 -15.26 19.30 9.29
CA GLY A 339 -14.79 19.40 10.68
C GLY A 339 -14.95 18.10 11.46
N ILE A 340 -16.12 17.46 11.39
CA ILE A 340 -16.36 16.17 12.08
C ILE A 340 -15.44 15.10 11.46
N THR A 341 -15.42 14.96 10.13
CA THR A 341 -14.55 13.97 9.49
C THR A 341 -13.07 14.23 9.79
N GLY A 342 -12.63 15.49 9.75
CA GLY A 342 -11.27 15.85 10.12
C GLY A 342 -10.92 15.49 11.55
N LEU A 343 -11.83 15.79 12.49
CA LEU A 343 -11.64 15.48 13.92
C LEU A 343 -11.63 13.95 14.15
N THR A 344 -12.63 13.23 13.67
CA THR A 344 -12.71 11.77 13.85
C THR A 344 -11.54 11.06 13.19
N SER A 345 -11.16 11.49 12.00
CA SER A 345 -10.02 10.92 11.28
C SER A 345 -8.70 11.15 12.02
N THR A 346 -8.46 12.36 12.55
CA THR A 346 -7.22 12.63 13.29
C THR A 346 -7.14 11.92 14.63
N LEU A 347 -8.28 11.65 15.27
CA LEU A 347 -8.33 10.93 16.55
C LEU A 347 -8.14 9.41 16.38
N ASN A 348 -8.63 8.85 15.28
CA ASN A 348 -8.62 7.41 15.02
C ASN A 348 -7.49 6.96 14.08
N TYR A 349 -6.84 7.91 13.39
CA TYR A 349 -5.82 7.59 12.42
C TYR A 349 -4.49 7.27 13.10
N ASN A 350 -3.95 6.09 12.83
CA ASN A 350 -2.63 5.73 13.31
C ASN A 350 -1.55 6.35 12.41
N PHE A 351 -0.80 7.32 12.97
CA PHE A 351 0.33 7.96 12.31
C PHE A 351 1.66 7.25 12.56
N TYR A 352 1.67 6.28 13.44
CA TYR A 352 2.85 5.53 13.86
C TYR A 352 2.95 4.19 13.12
N PRO A 353 4.14 3.57 13.10
CA PRO A 353 4.27 2.22 12.56
C PRO A 353 3.42 1.24 13.37
N SER A 354 2.90 0.23 12.69
CA SER A 354 2.11 -0.83 13.33
C SER A 354 3.02 -1.95 13.81
N ASP A 355 2.74 -2.46 15.01
CA ASP A 355 3.50 -3.54 15.64
C ASP A 355 3.56 -4.82 14.79
N CYS A 356 2.52 -5.09 13.97
CA CYS A 356 2.52 -6.24 13.07
C CYS A 356 3.70 -6.26 12.09
N CYS A 357 4.24 -5.07 11.79
CA CYS A 357 5.04 -4.88 10.60
C CYS A 357 6.36 -4.15 10.89
N ASN A 358 6.50 -3.54 12.06
CA ASN A 358 7.71 -2.89 12.54
C ASN A 358 8.61 -3.92 13.22
N PHE A 359 9.45 -4.59 12.42
CA PHE A 359 10.27 -5.71 12.92
C PHE A 359 11.53 -5.30 13.65
N VAL A 360 11.99 -4.03 13.48
CA VAL A 360 13.27 -3.59 14.03
C VAL A 360 13.04 -2.55 15.13
N HIS A 361 13.42 -2.91 16.34
CA HIS A 361 13.43 -2.06 17.53
C HIS A 361 14.85 -1.60 17.87
N HIS A 362 15.00 -0.81 18.92
CA HIS A 362 16.31 -0.30 19.34
C HIS A 362 17.31 -1.43 19.63
N ASP A 363 16.90 -2.42 20.37
CA ASP A 363 17.76 -3.54 20.75
C ASP A 363 18.23 -4.37 19.56
N ASP A 364 17.36 -4.48 18.52
CA ASP A 364 17.72 -5.14 17.27
C ASP A 364 18.83 -4.38 16.54
N THR A 365 18.81 -3.04 16.55
CA THR A 365 19.89 -2.26 15.93
C THR A 365 21.24 -2.49 16.61
N VAL A 366 21.24 -2.62 17.94
CA VAL A 366 22.43 -2.96 18.72
C VAL A 366 22.95 -4.36 18.36
N ALA A 367 22.05 -5.33 18.24
CA ALA A 367 22.40 -6.70 17.88
C ALA A 367 22.92 -6.82 16.44
N LEU A 368 22.34 -6.10 15.49
CA LEU A 368 22.79 -6.04 14.10
C LEU A 368 24.19 -5.43 13.99
N ASP A 369 24.46 -4.31 14.70
CA ASP A 369 25.77 -3.68 14.75
C ASP A 369 26.81 -4.58 15.44
N TRP A 370 26.41 -5.32 16.49
CA TRP A 370 27.28 -6.29 17.15
C TRP A 370 27.64 -7.45 16.20
N LEU A 371 26.66 -8.00 15.48
CA LEU A 371 26.88 -9.06 14.48
C LEU A 371 27.85 -8.60 13.40
N ASP A 372 27.66 -7.39 12.86
CA ASP A 372 28.55 -6.84 11.84
C ASP A 372 30.01 -6.79 12.29
N ARG A 373 30.26 -6.32 13.51
CA ARG A 373 31.63 -6.07 14.02
C ARG A 373 32.31 -7.28 14.62
N ASN A 374 31.56 -8.24 15.19
CA ASN A 374 32.12 -9.27 16.05
C ASN A 374 32.03 -10.69 15.48
N THR A 375 31.41 -10.88 14.32
CA THR A 375 31.31 -12.20 13.70
C THR A 375 32.00 -12.24 12.35
N PRO A 376 32.51 -13.41 11.92
CA PRO A 376 33.12 -13.58 10.59
C PRO A 376 32.17 -13.17 9.47
N SER A 377 32.73 -12.78 8.33
CA SER A 377 31.94 -12.37 7.15
C SER A 377 31.11 -13.51 6.54
N ASP A 378 31.55 -14.75 6.74
CA ASP A 378 30.92 -15.99 6.28
C ASP A 378 30.08 -16.68 7.37
N ALA A 379 29.88 -16.03 8.51
CA ALA A 379 29.05 -16.54 9.60
C ALA A 379 27.61 -16.81 9.13
N ARG A 380 27.10 -18.00 9.45
CA ARG A 380 25.71 -18.39 9.15
C ARG A 380 24.81 -18.20 10.35
N ILE A 381 23.74 -17.45 10.17
CA ILE A 381 22.84 -17.03 11.22
C ILE A 381 21.46 -17.61 10.99
N LEU A 382 20.90 -18.26 12.00
CA LEU A 382 19.52 -18.73 11.99
C LEU A 382 18.57 -17.59 12.35
N VAL A 383 17.52 -17.44 11.57
CA VAL A 383 16.49 -16.39 11.70
C VAL A 383 15.11 -17.02 11.70
N SER A 384 14.23 -16.47 12.52
CA SER A 384 12.84 -16.93 12.61
C SER A 384 12.04 -16.64 11.36
N SER A 385 11.15 -17.56 11.01
CA SER A 385 10.29 -17.45 9.83
C SER A 385 8.93 -18.10 10.04
N THR A 386 8.01 -17.77 9.16
CA THR A 386 6.72 -18.45 9.05
C THR A 386 6.38 -18.72 7.57
N GLN A 387 5.41 -19.62 7.37
CA GLN A 387 4.87 -19.88 6.05
C GLN A 387 3.74 -18.90 5.75
N MET A 388 3.92 -18.04 4.77
CA MET A 388 2.90 -17.09 4.35
C MET A 388 2.27 -17.55 3.04
N HIS A 389 0.97 -17.74 3.06
CA HIS A 389 0.18 -17.93 1.84
C HIS A 389 -0.12 -16.56 1.22
N VAL A 390 0.66 -16.17 0.24
CA VAL A 390 0.36 -14.97 -0.57
C VAL A 390 -0.65 -15.40 -1.63
N LEU A 391 -1.94 -15.24 -1.32
CA LEU A 391 -2.98 -15.34 -2.34
C LEU A 391 -2.84 -14.12 -3.28
N PRO A 392 -2.61 -14.29 -4.55
CA PRO A 392 -2.87 -15.41 -5.46
C PRO A 392 -1.63 -16.11 -6.04
N SER A 393 -0.50 -16.15 -5.34
CA SER A 393 0.71 -16.78 -5.88
C SER A 393 0.70 -18.33 -5.84
N GLY A 394 -0.47 -18.94 -5.63
CA GLY A 394 -0.65 -20.39 -5.67
C GLY A 394 -0.59 -21.10 -4.32
N PRO A 395 -0.71 -22.42 -4.32
CA PRO A 395 -0.78 -23.22 -3.10
C PRO A 395 0.55 -23.33 -2.35
N SER A 396 1.68 -22.90 -2.93
CA SER A 396 2.97 -22.90 -2.27
C SER A 396 3.07 -21.72 -1.29
N ALA A 397 3.22 -22.04 -0.01
CA ALA A 397 3.55 -21.04 0.98
C ALA A 397 4.98 -20.50 0.73
N ASN A 398 5.15 -19.19 0.82
CA ASN A 398 6.47 -18.58 0.81
C ASN A 398 6.99 -18.49 2.25
N THR A 399 8.23 -18.93 2.48
CA THR A 399 8.91 -18.71 3.76
C THR A 399 9.29 -17.23 3.87
N VAL A 400 8.79 -16.56 4.89
CA VAL A 400 9.10 -15.16 5.17
C VAL A 400 9.63 -15.01 6.57
N GLY A 401 10.66 -14.19 6.75
CA GLY A 401 11.17 -13.87 8.07
C GLY A 401 10.18 -13.04 8.88
N THR A 402 10.18 -13.23 10.18
CA THR A 402 9.16 -12.68 11.09
C THR A 402 9.70 -11.70 12.11
N ASP A 403 11.02 -11.46 12.12
CA ASP A 403 11.69 -10.51 13.01
C ASP A 403 12.79 -9.71 12.30
N ALA A 404 13.53 -8.90 13.04
CA ALA A 404 14.58 -8.03 12.51
C ALA A 404 15.74 -8.79 11.84
N GLY A 405 15.88 -10.10 12.08
CA GLY A 405 16.90 -10.93 11.45
C GLY A 405 16.88 -10.91 9.93
N ILE A 406 15.74 -10.57 9.29
CA ILE A 406 15.65 -10.39 7.84
C ILE A 406 16.57 -9.28 7.30
N TRP A 407 16.97 -8.34 8.14
CA TRP A 407 17.86 -7.25 7.77
C TRP A 407 19.35 -7.61 7.85
N ILE A 408 19.71 -8.75 8.45
CA ILE A 408 21.09 -9.18 8.59
C ILE A 408 21.84 -9.20 7.25
N PRO A 409 21.35 -9.85 6.18
CA PRO A 409 22.08 -9.86 4.90
C PRO A 409 22.25 -8.47 4.31
N ALA A 410 21.23 -7.63 4.43
CA ALA A 410 21.21 -6.31 3.83
C ALA A 410 22.13 -5.31 4.56
N LEU A 411 22.29 -5.44 5.87
CA LEU A 411 23.06 -4.51 6.70
C LEU A 411 24.45 -5.00 7.05
N THR A 412 24.67 -6.31 7.11
CA THR A 412 25.95 -6.90 7.56
C THR A 412 26.64 -7.74 6.49
N GLY A 413 25.95 -8.05 5.39
CA GLY A 413 26.46 -8.92 4.32
C GLY A 413 26.58 -10.40 4.68
N LYS A 414 26.05 -10.83 5.83
CA LYS A 414 26.15 -12.22 6.31
C LYS A 414 24.99 -13.07 5.83
N ASP A 415 25.21 -14.38 5.72
CA ASP A 415 24.20 -15.32 5.27
C ASP A 415 23.21 -15.68 6.38
N ILE A 416 21.93 -15.81 6.03
CA ILE A 416 20.89 -16.26 6.93
C ILE A 416 20.26 -17.57 6.44
N THR A 417 19.79 -18.36 7.41
CA THR A 417 18.96 -19.54 7.18
C THR A 417 17.64 -19.35 7.91
N TYR A 418 16.53 -19.65 7.25
CA TYR A 418 15.20 -19.56 7.83
C TYR A 418 14.75 -20.87 8.44
N GLU A 419 14.19 -20.80 9.66
CA GLU A 419 13.44 -21.89 10.30
C GLU A 419 12.15 -21.38 10.92
N ASN A 420 11.18 -22.28 11.07
CA ASN A 420 9.90 -21.91 11.69
C ASN A 420 10.13 -21.40 13.11
N PHE A 421 9.51 -20.26 13.46
CA PHE A 421 9.65 -19.65 14.78
C PHE A 421 9.18 -20.53 15.95
N GLU A 422 8.36 -21.58 15.68
CA GLU A 422 7.88 -22.55 16.68
C GLU A 422 8.88 -23.70 16.95
N ILE A 423 10.07 -23.68 16.32
CA ILE A 423 11.08 -24.75 16.50
C ILE A 423 11.48 -24.94 17.97
N ASP A 424 11.59 -26.19 18.41
CA ASP A 424 12.00 -26.52 19.76
C ASP A 424 13.50 -26.85 19.85
N PHE A 425 14.30 -25.88 20.26
CA PHE A 425 15.75 -25.99 20.39
C PHE A 425 16.24 -26.95 21.52
N ARG A 426 15.34 -27.58 22.28
CA ARG A 426 15.70 -28.57 23.30
C ARG A 426 15.89 -29.96 22.71
N LEU A 427 15.50 -30.17 21.47
CA LEU A 427 15.55 -31.46 20.78
C LEU A 427 16.93 -31.69 20.14
N GLU A 428 17.42 -32.94 20.21
CA GLU A 428 18.73 -33.32 19.65
C GLU A 428 18.75 -33.30 18.13
N ASP A 429 17.66 -33.69 17.50
CA ASP A 429 17.52 -33.62 16.04
C ASP A 429 17.58 -32.17 15.49
N VAL A 430 17.10 -31.20 16.27
CA VAL A 430 17.25 -29.77 15.96
C VAL A 430 18.71 -29.35 16.04
N LEU A 431 19.45 -29.77 17.09
CA LEU A 431 20.89 -29.49 17.19
C LEU A 431 21.64 -30.11 16.00
N GLU A 432 21.34 -31.37 15.67
CA GLU A 432 21.97 -32.05 14.54
C GLU A 432 21.71 -31.31 13.22
N MET A 433 20.47 -30.85 13.00
CA MET A 433 20.11 -30.02 11.82
C MET A 433 20.92 -28.72 11.79
N LEU A 434 21.09 -28.02 12.93
CA LEU A 434 21.90 -26.80 13.00
C LEU A 434 23.36 -27.08 12.63
N CYS A 435 23.92 -28.20 13.15
CA CYS A 435 25.28 -28.61 12.82
C CYS A 435 25.46 -28.97 11.37
N GLN A 436 24.51 -29.71 10.77
CA GLN A 436 24.52 -30.05 9.33
C GLN A 436 24.43 -28.82 8.42
N LYS A 437 23.69 -27.79 8.82
CA LYS A 437 23.56 -26.52 8.13
C LYS A 437 24.69 -25.55 8.44
N GLU A 438 25.65 -25.92 9.29
CA GLU A 438 26.77 -25.09 9.72
C GLU A 438 26.29 -23.74 10.33
N ILE A 439 25.19 -23.77 11.11
CA ILE A 439 24.67 -22.59 11.80
C ILE A 439 25.56 -22.27 13.00
N GLU A 440 26.12 -21.06 13.02
CA GLU A 440 27.01 -20.61 14.10
C GLU A 440 26.27 -19.74 15.13
N TYR A 441 25.27 -18.98 14.68
CA TYR A 441 24.54 -18.05 15.53
C TYR A 441 23.04 -18.19 15.34
N ILE A 442 22.29 -17.91 16.42
CA ILE A 442 20.83 -17.88 16.42
C ILE A 442 20.42 -16.47 16.83
N TYR A 443 19.67 -15.79 15.97
CA TYR A 443 19.12 -14.47 16.22
C TYR A 443 17.69 -14.58 16.74
N ILE A 444 17.37 -13.84 17.79
CA ILE A 444 16.03 -13.71 18.37
C ILE A 444 15.70 -12.24 18.44
N GLY A 445 14.72 -11.79 17.66
CA GLY A 445 14.28 -10.40 17.65
C GLY A 445 13.10 -10.13 18.59
N GLY A 446 12.73 -8.85 18.70
CA GLY A 446 11.69 -8.35 19.61
C GLY A 446 10.24 -8.63 19.21
N THR A 447 9.98 -9.41 18.16
CA THR A 447 8.61 -9.69 17.71
C THR A 447 8.03 -10.93 18.41
N SER A 448 6.70 -11.00 18.49
CA SER A 448 5.99 -12.17 19.06
C SER A 448 6.15 -13.46 18.23
N GLN A 449 6.61 -13.36 17.00
CA GLN A 449 6.87 -14.48 16.09
C GLN A 449 8.36 -14.74 15.92
N SER A 450 9.19 -14.35 16.89
CA SER A 450 10.59 -14.75 16.95
C SER A 450 10.74 -16.07 17.73
N PHE A 451 11.96 -16.65 17.72
CA PHE A 451 12.23 -17.89 18.44
C PHE A 451 12.05 -17.74 19.95
N ASN A 452 11.69 -18.83 20.62
CA ASN A 452 11.56 -18.85 22.07
C ASN A 452 12.92 -19.00 22.76
N ALA A 453 13.44 -17.89 23.29
CA ALA A 453 14.73 -17.84 23.98
C ALA A 453 14.83 -18.84 25.17
N SER A 454 13.71 -19.15 25.84
CA SER A 454 13.74 -20.09 26.99
C SER A 454 14.20 -21.50 26.60
N TYR A 455 13.98 -21.92 25.36
CA TYR A 455 14.43 -23.23 24.87
C TYR A 455 15.95 -23.28 24.73
N LEU A 456 16.58 -22.20 24.27
CA LEU A 456 18.03 -22.10 24.17
C LEU A 456 18.69 -21.99 25.57
N ILE A 457 18.11 -21.16 26.43
CA ILE A 457 18.58 -20.99 27.81
C ILE A 457 18.53 -22.32 28.59
N ALA A 458 17.58 -23.20 28.31
CA ALA A 458 17.46 -24.50 28.92
C ALA A 458 18.59 -25.49 28.54
N LYS A 459 19.32 -25.23 27.44
CA LYS A 459 20.38 -26.07 26.87
C LYS A 459 21.71 -25.33 26.79
N LYS A 460 22.19 -24.79 27.89
CA LYS A 460 23.44 -24.00 27.99
C LYS A 460 24.68 -24.72 27.46
N ASP A 461 24.68 -26.06 27.46
CA ASP A 461 25.77 -26.83 26.89
C ASP A 461 25.80 -26.81 25.34
N TRP A 462 24.70 -26.45 24.71
CA TRP A 462 24.55 -26.39 23.27
C TRP A 462 24.55 -24.95 22.73
N TYR A 463 24.07 -24.00 23.55
CA TYR A 463 23.86 -22.60 23.14
C TYR A 463 24.44 -21.65 24.19
N ASN A 464 25.36 -20.81 23.75
CA ASN A 464 25.98 -19.82 24.61
C ASN A 464 25.38 -18.44 24.33
N PRO A 465 24.71 -17.78 25.28
CA PRO A 465 24.23 -16.39 25.06
C PRO A 465 25.41 -15.44 24.97
N ILE A 466 25.49 -14.70 23.88
CA ILE A 466 26.58 -13.74 23.62
C ILE A 466 26.12 -12.28 23.67
N LEU A 467 24.83 -12.05 23.42
CA LEU A 467 24.17 -10.76 23.62
C LEU A 467 22.80 -11.03 24.24
N SER A 468 22.40 -10.23 25.23
CA SER A 468 21.08 -10.32 25.84
C SER A 468 20.59 -8.91 26.18
N SER A 469 19.62 -8.43 25.45
CA SER A 469 18.85 -7.22 25.69
C SER A 469 17.42 -7.59 26.08
N PRO A 470 16.58 -6.67 26.55
CA PRO A 470 15.19 -6.96 26.89
C PRO A 470 14.40 -7.62 25.76
N ASP A 471 14.56 -7.10 24.53
CA ASP A 471 13.77 -7.52 23.37
C ASP A 471 14.56 -8.36 22.36
N THR A 472 15.91 -8.38 22.42
CA THR A 472 16.74 -9.06 21.42
C THR A 472 17.84 -9.88 22.05
N GLN A 473 18.05 -11.10 21.56
CA GLN A 473 19.10 -12.00 22.07
C GLN A 473 19.86 -12.66 20.92
N LEU A 474 21.16 -12.89 21.14
CA LEU A 474 22.02 -13.66 20.25
C LEU A 474 22.63 -14.82 20.99
N PHE A 475 22.56 -16.01 20.40
CA PHE A 475 23.18 -17.21 20.91
C PHE A 475 24.20 -17.75 19.91
N GLN A 476 25.33 -18.22 20.41
CA GLN A 476 26.29 -18.99 19.65
C GLN A 476 25.99 -20.48 19.81
N VAL A 477 26.00 -21.23 18.71
CA VAL A 477 25.85 -22.70 18.73
C VAL A 477 27.19 -23.32 19.07
N THR A 478 27.29 -23.97 20.23
CA THR A 478 28.54 -24.60 20.74
C THR A 478 28.43 -26.11 20.79
N GLY A 479 27.24 -26.66 20.68
CA GLY A 479 26.99 -28.12 20.81
C GLY A 479 27.49 -28.95 19.63
N CYS A 480 27.82 -28.34 18.50
CA CYS A 480 28.33 -29.03 17.31
C CYS A 480 29.77 -29.51 17.39
N PHE A 481 30.55 -28.99 18.36
CA PHE A 481 31.98 -29.25 18.50
C PHE A 481 32.30 -30.27 19.59
N LYS A 482 31.31 -30.99 20.08
CA LYS A 482 31.48 -32.10 21.00
C LYS A 482 31.24 -33.42 20.28
#